data_6618daf538a4e7cff9e03fa72de9f7ed
#
_entry.id   6618daf538a4e7cff9e03fa72de9f7ed
#
_cell.length_a   1.000
_cell.length_b   1.000
_cell.length_c   1.000
_cell.angle_alpha   90.00
_cell.angle_beta   90.00
_cell.angle_gamma   90.00
#
_symmetry.space_group_name_H-M   'P 1'
#
loop_
_entity.id
_entity.type
_entity.pdbx_description
1 polymer ?
#
loop_
_entity_poly.entity_id
_entity_poly.type
_entity_poly.pdbx_seq_one_letter_code
_entity_poly.pdbx_strand_id
1 'polypeptide(L)'
;MFIEVENIRKSYGRKTIVLNGASFNAASGEYIAIVGANGCGKSTLLEILAGSLKADGGSLKIDGIDAFADALVFQKYIGFVPQENPLMEKLSARDNLKFWYCDTGRNMDADLQGGVPAVLGVSEYLDKRVDKLSGGMKKRLSICCALAKNPPVLILDEPGASLDIVLSLIHI
;
A
#
# COMPACT_ATOMS: atom_id res chain seq x y z
N MET A 1 14.08 -11.11 -1.22
CA MET A 1 12.84 -11.18 -0.42
C MET A 1 11.88 -12.14 -1.11
N PHE A 2 11.19 -12.95 -0.33
CA PHE A 2 10.21 -13.92 -0.82
C PHE A 2 8.95 -13.86 0.04
N ILE A 3 7.79 -13.85 -0.61
CA ILE A 3 6.48 -13.80 0.04
C ILE A 3 5.75 -15.10 -0.28
N GLU A 4 5.24 -15.76 0.75
CA GLU A 4 4.43 -16.96 0.64
C GLU A 4 3.04 -16.69 1.20
N VAL A 5 2.04 -16.81 0.35
CA VAL A 5 0.64 -16.68 0.70
C VAL A 5 -0.02 -18.05 0.53
N GLU A 6 -0.53 -18.61 1.61
CA GLU A 6 -1.08 -19.96 1.58
C GLU A 6 -2.49 -20.00 2.15
N ASN A 7 -3.43 -20.45 1.33
CA ASN A 7 -4.78 -20.83 1.73
C ASN A 7 -5.53 -19.75 2.54
N ILE A 8 -5.37 -18.49 2.14
CA ILE A 8 -6.04 -17.36 2.81
C ILE A 8 -7.55 -17.48 2.66
N ARG A 9 -8.25 -17.44 3.78
CA ARG A 9 -9.70 -17.55 3.87
C ARG A 9 -10.30 -16.34 4.58
N LYS A 10 -11.46 -15.90 4.10
CA LYS A 10 -12.23 -14.83 4.72
C LYS A 10 -13.71 -15.00 4.47
N SER A 11 -14.51 -14.85 5.53
CA SER A 11 -15.95 -14.86 5.46
C SER A 11 -16.53 -13.65 6.22
N TYR A 12 -17.65 -13.13 5.75
CA TYR A 12 -18.40 -12.09 6.45
C TYR A 12 -19.76 -12.67 6.89
N GLY A 13 -20.00 -12.58 8.18
CA GLY A 13 -21.17 -13.21 8.80
C GLY A 13 -21.13 -14.74 8.70
N ARG A 14 -22.29 -15.39 8.75
CA ARG A 14 -22.38 -16.85 8.81
C ARG A 14 -22.37 -17.57 7.46
N LYS A 15 -22.53 -16.85 6.33
CA LYS A 15 -22.79 -17.51 5.02
C LYS A 15 -22.03 -16.94 3.83
N THR A 16 -21.39 -15.78 3.97
CA THR A 16 -20.73 -15.13 2.83
C THR A 16 -19.23 -15.41 2.83
N ILE A 17 -18.80 -16.46 2.14
CA ILE A 17 -17.39 -16.75 1.91
C ILE A 17 -16.90 -15.80 0.81
N VAL A 18 -15.91 -14.96 1.11
CA VAL A 18 -15.30 -14.00 0.17
C VAL A 18 -13.97 -14.52 -0.36
N LEU A 19 -13.17 -15.14 0.50
CA LEU A 19 -11.94 -15.81 0.10
C LEU A 19 -11.99 -17.27 0.53
N ASN A 20 -11.78 -18.17 -0.42
CA ASN A 20 -11.83 -19.61 -0.19
C ASN A 20 -10.49 -20.29 -0.54
N GLY A 21 -9.41 -19.81 0.06
CA GLY A 21 -8.11 -20.44 -0.07
C GLY A 21 -7.21 -19.81 -1.15
N ALA A 22 -7.09 -18.48 -1.15
CA ALA A 22 -6.16 -17.79 -2.04
C ALA A 22 -4.71 -18.14 -1.69
N SER A 23 -3.92 -18.53 -2.71
CA SER A 23 -2.52 -18.93 -2.53
C SER A 23 -1.69 -18.45 -3.73
N PHE A 24 -0.52 -17.88 -3.45
CA PHE A 24 0.50 -17.52 -4.45
C PHE A 24 1.83 -17.22 -3.75
N ASN A 25 2.89 -17.16 -4.54
CA ASN A 25 4.21 -16.74 -4.09
C ASN A 25 4.65 -15.52 -4.88
N ALA A 26 5.51 -14.70 -4.28
CA ALA A 26 6.13 -13.57 -4.95
C ALA A 26 7.60 -13.43 -4.54
N ALA A 27 8.46 -13.20 -5.52
CA ALA A 27 9.88 -12.91 -5.32
C ALA A 27 10.19 -11.42 -5.48
N SER A 28 11.36 -11.00 -5.01
CA SER A 28 11.83 -9.61 -5.20
C SER A 28 11.90 -9.27 -6.69
N GLY A 29 11.38 -8.09 -7.06
CA GLY A 29 11.33 -7.61 -8.43
C GLY A 29 10.13 -8.10 -9.24
N GLU A 30 9.24 -8.92 -8.66
CA GLU A 30 8.02 -9.36 -9.34
C GLU A 30 6.85 -8.40 -9.11
N TYR A 31 5.97 -8.33 -10.11
CA TYR A 31 4.70 -7.63 -10.08
C TYR A 31 3.57 -8.65 -10.11
N ILE A 32 2.72 -8.63 -9.08
CA ILE A 32 1.57 -9.50 -8.97
C ILE A 32 0.30 -8.70 -9.25
N ALA A 33 -0.43 -9.04 -10.30
CA ALA A 33 -1.72 -8.46 -10.60
C ALA A 33 -2.85 -9.38 -10.13
N ILE A 34 -3.70 -8.87 -9.23
CA ILE A 34 -4.90 -9.57 -8.78
C ILE A 34 -6.09 -9.08 -9.61
N VAL A 35 -6.60 -9.94 -10.48
CA VAL A 35 -7.68 -9.61 -11.40
C VAL A 35 -8.93 -10.43 -11.10
N GLY A 36 -10.09 -9.85 -11.37
CA GLY A 36 -11.39 -10.50 -11.16
C GLY A 36 -12.56 -9.52 -11.17
N ALA A 37 -13.78 -10.03 -11.19
CA ALA A 37 -15.00 -9.23 -11.17
C ALA A 37 -15.11 -8.36 -9.91
N ASN A 38 -15.93 -7.31 -9.96
CA ASN A 38 -16.21 -6.51 -8.76
C ASN A 38 -16.91 -7.37 -7.70
N GLY A 39 -16.49 -7.19 -6.44
CA GLY A 39 -17.02 -7.95 -5.31
C GLY A 39 -16.45 -9.37 -5.14
N CYS A 40 -15.49 -9.82 -5.97
CA CYS A 40 -14.89 -11.16 -5.83
C CYS A 40 -13.85 -11.27 -4.70
N GLY A 41 -13.60 -10.21 -3.92
CA GLY A 41 -12.71 -10.24 -2.76
C GLY A 41 -11.30 -9.70 -2.98
N LYS A 42 -11.01 -9.00 -4.09
CA LYS A 42 -9.69 -8.42 -4.36
C LYS A 42 -9.22 -7.50 -3.23
N SER A 43 -10.01 -6.48 -2.89
CA SER A 43 -9.68 -5.54 -1.81
C SER A 43 -9.55 -6.26 -0.46
N THR A 44 -10.44 -7.23 -0.18
CA THR A 44 -10.36 -8.07 1.03
C THR A 44 -9.02 -8.81 1.12
N LEU A 45 -8.53 -9.38 0.00
CA LEU A 45 -7.24 -10.05 -0.03
C LEU A 45 -6.10 -9.04 0.19
N LEU A 46 -6.12 -7.90 -0.52
CA LEU A 46 -5.11 -6.85 -0.36
C LEU A 46 -5.05 -6.29 1.08
N GLU A 47 -6.19 -6.07 1.70
CA GLU A 47 -6.29 -5.63 3.11
C GLU A 47 -5.71 -6.67 4.09
N ILE A 48 -5.92 -7.97 3.84
CA ILE A 48 -5.32 -9.04 4.64
C ILE A 48 -3.80 -9.06 4.45
N LEU A 49 -3.33 -8.97 3.21
CA LEU A 49 -1.90 -8.92 2.91
C LEU A 49 -1.21 -7.67 3.47
N ALA A 50 -1.96 -6.57 3.61
CA ALA A 50 -1.49 -5.33 4.23
C ALA A 50 -1.58 -5.32 5.78
N GLY A 51 -2.18 -6.36 6.37
CA GLY A 51 -2.37 -6.44 7.83
C GLY A 51 -3.47 -5.54 8.39
N SER A 52 -4.26 -4.88 7.53
CA SER A 52 -5.40 -4.05 7.95
C SER A 52 -6.68 -4.85 8.21
N LEU A 53 -6.76 -6.08 7.70
CA LEU A 53 -7.85 -7.01 7.94
C LEU A 53 -7.32 -8.38 8.38
N LYS A 54 -7.91 -8.96 9.41
CA LYS A 54 -7.55 -10.30 9.88
C LYS A 54 -8.14 -11.38 8.98
N ALA A 55 -7.30 -12.34 8.53
CA ALA A 55 -7.76 -13.56 7.88
C ALA A 55 -8.49 -14.49 8.87
N ASP A 56 -9.41 -15.32 8.35
CA ASP A 56 -10.05 -16.38 9.14
C ASP A 56 -9.24 -17.68 9.09
N GLY A 57 -8.28 -17.80 8.17
CA GLY A 57 -7.38 -18.93 8.04
C GLY A 57 -6.36 -18.71 6.94
N GLY A 58 -5.38 -19.60 6.89
CA GLY A 58 -4.24 -19.51 5.99
C GLY A 58 -3.01 -18.92 6.68
N SER A 59 -1.94 -18.70 5.90
CA SER A 59 -0.69 -18.11 6.39
C SER A 59 -0.13 -17.09 5.40
N LEU A 60 0.60 -16.12 5.93
CA LEU A 60 1.40 -15.16 5.18
C LEU A 60 2.79 -15.12 5.78
N LYS A 61 3.80 -15.47 4.97
CA LYS A 61 5.20 -15.37 5.38
C LYS A 61 5.96 -14.41 4.49
N ILE A 62 6.84 -13.62 5.10
CA ILE A 62 7.77 -12.71 4.43
C ILE A 62 9.18 -13.11 4.86
N ASP A 63 9.98 -13.60 3.92
CA ASP A 63 11.31 -14.20 4.18
C ASP A 63 11.27 -15.25 5.31
N GLY A 64 10.24 -16.10 5.31
CA GLY A 64 10.04 -17.16 6.29
C GLY A 64 9.45 -16.69 7.64
N ILE A 65 9.26 -15.39 7.86
CA ILE A 65 8.66 -14.84 9.09
C ILE A 65 7.14 -14.83 8.94
N ASP A 66 6.43 -15.42 9.90
CA ASP A 66 4.97 -15.40 9.92
C ASP A 66 4.46 -13.98 10.24
N ALA A 67 3.86 -13.34 9.24
CA ALA A 67 3.34 -11.98 9.38
C ALA A 67 2.07 -11.91 10.25
N PHE A 68 1.33 -13.02 10.40
CA PHE A 68 0.14 -13.02 11.26
C PHE A 68 0.48 -13.16 12.73
N ALA A 69 1.67 -13.67 13.05
CA ALA A 69 2.16 -13.79 14.42
C ALA A 69 2.71 -12.46 14.97
N ASP A 70 3.21 -11.58 14.11
CA ASP A 70 3.82 -10.30 14.52
C ASP A 70 3.37 -9.14 13.62
N ALA A 71 2.55 -8.25 14.17
CA ALA A 71 2.05 -7.07 13.46
C ALA A 71 3.17 -6.09 13.01
N LEU A 72 4.34 -6.12 13.64
CA LEU A 72 5.48 -5.29 13.24
C LEU A 72 6.04 -5.68 11.88
N VAL A 73 5.81 -6.92 11.44
CA VAL A 73 6.19 -7.40 10.10
C VAL A 73 5.49 -6.56 9.03
N PHE A 74 4.18 -6.33 9.16
CA PHE A 74 3.44 -5.49 8.22
C PHE A 74 4.00 -4.07 8.17
N GLN A 75 4.24 -3.47 9.33
CA GLN A 75 4.75 -2.09 9.41
C GLN A 75 6.15 -1.93 8.80
N LYS A 76 6.98 -2.98 8.88
CA LYS A 76 8.35 -2.98 8.39
C LYS A 76 8.44 -3.25 6.89
N TYR A 77 7.61 -4.16 6.38
CA TYR A 77 7.78 -4.68 5.03
C TYR A 77 6.76 -4.18 4.03
N ILE A 78 5.60 -3.66 4.46
CA ILE A 78 4.48 -3.39 3.57
C ILE A 78 4.07 -1.91 3.59
N GLY A 79 4.08 -1.28 2.42
CA GLY A 79 3.37 -0.04 2.13
C GLY A 79 2.03 -0.36 1.47
N PHE A 80 0.95 0.19 1.99
CA PHE A 80 -0.40 -0.06 1.46
C PHE A 80 -1.09 1.23 1.04
N VAL A 81 -1.63 1.23 -0.17
CA VAL A 81 -2.47 2.30 -0.71
C VAL A 81 -3.86 1.74 -0.98
N PRO A 82 -4.82 1.91 -0.08
CA PRO A 82 -6.18 1.44 -0.27
C PRO A 82 -6.91 2.20 -1.38
N GLN A 83 -8.06 1.70 -1.77
CA GLN A 83 -8.93 2.34 -2.76
C GLN A 83 -9.31 3.76 -2.33
N GLU A 84 -9.76 3.92 -1.09
CA GLU A 84 -9.96 5.23 -0.47
C GLU A 84 -8.65 5.74 0.11
N ASN A 85 -8.24 6.95 -0.26
CA ASN A 85 -6.97 7.51 0.19
C ASN A 85 -7.03 7.88 1.69
N PRO A 86 -6.20 7.28 2.57
CA PRO A 86 -6.22 7.52 4.01
C PRO A 86 -5.50 8.83 4.36
N LEU A 87 -5.93 9.93 3.77
CA LEU A 87 -5.32 11.24 3.94
C LEU A 87 -6.12 12.11 4.91
N MET A 88 -5.44 12.92 5.68
CA MET A 88 -6.04 13.92 6.57
C MET A 88 -6.48 15.11 5.73
N GLU A 89 -7.76 15.16 5.33
CA GLU A 89 -8.29 16.11 4.35
C GLU A 89 -8.16 17.57 4.76
N LYS A 90 -8.19 17.88 6.05
CA LYS A 90 -8.08 19.25 6.58
C LYS A 90 -6.65 19.77 6.68
N LEU A 91 -5.68 18.89 6.54
CA LEU A 91 -4.26 19.23 6.55
C LEU A 91 -3.73 19.46 5.14
N SER A 92 -2.57 20.12 5.03
CA SER A 92 -1.85 20.26 3.76
C SER A 92 -1.24 18.94 3.29
N ALA A 93 -0.86 18.86 2.02
CA ALA A 93 -0.10 17.73 1.50
C ALA A 93 1.22 17.55 2.25
N ARG A 94 1.90 18.66 2.57
CA ARG A 94 3.12 18.69 3.38
C ARG A 94 2.92 18.10 4.76
N ASP A 95 1.84 18.45 5.45
CA ASP A 95 1.60 17.95 6.81
C ASP A 95 1.23 16.47 6.81
N ASN A 96 0.50 16.00 5.77
CA ASN A 96 0.29 14.57 5.56
C ASN A 96 1.62 13.83 5.38
N LEU A 97 2.52 14.32 4.53
CA LEU A 97 3.85 13.71 4.36
C LEU A 97 4.65 13.72 5.67
N LYS A 98 4.72 14.86 6.37
CA LYS A 98 5.41 14.96 7.66
C LYS A 98 4.95 13.87 8.64
N PHE A 99 3.64 13.63 8.72
CA PHE A 99 3.10 12.60 9.59
C PHE A 99 3.66 11.20 9.24
N TRP A 100 3.72 10.88 7.94
CA TRP A 100 4.22 9.57 7.50
C TRP A 100 5.74 9.44 7.54
N TYR A 101 6.48 10.56 7.43
CA TYR A 101 7.94 10.59 7.59
C TYR A 101 8.38 10.61 9.05
N CYS A 102 7.46 10.88 10.00
CA CYS A 102 7.76 10.80 11.42
C CYS A 102 8.32 9.42 11.76
N ASP A 103 9.37 9.37 12.54
CA ASP A 103 10.04 8.13 12.99
C ASP A 103 10.65 7.24 11.89
N THR A 104 10.74 7.73 10.65
CA THR A 104 11.38 6.96 9.57
C THR A 104 12.90 7.11 9.54
N GLY A 105 13.44 8.14 10.15
CA GLY A 105 14.84 8.54 10.02
C GLY A 105 15.23 9.09 8.64
N ARG A 106 14.29 9.17 7.68
CA ARG A 106 14.52 9.68 6.32
C ARG A 106 14.34 11.20 6.27
N ASN A 107 15.05 11.82 5.34
CA ASN A 107 14.94 13.26 5.10
C ASN A 107 13.87 13.54 4.04
N MET A 108 12.70 14.01 4.49
CA MET A 108 11.57 14.35 3.61
C MET A 108 11.95 15.42 2.57
N ASP A 109 12.75 16.44 2.94
CA ASP A 109 13.09 17.52 2.01
C ASP A 109 14.03 17.03 0.90
N ALA A 110 14.92 16.09 1.19
CA ALA A 110 15.74 15.44 0.17
C ALA A 110 14.88 14.61 -0.80
N ASP A 111 13.91 13.85 -0.29
CA ASP A 111 12.99 13.07 -1.11
C ASP A 111 12.06 13.97 -1.97
N LEU A 112 11.69 15.15 -1.48
CA LEU A 112 10.93 16.15 -2.22
C LEU A 112 11.73 16.79 -3.38
N GLN A 113 13.06 16.72 -3.35
CA GLN A 113 13.94 17.25 -4.40
C GLN A 113 14.31 16.22 -5.47
N GLY A 114 14.49 14.96 -5.09
CA GLY A 114 14.99 13.93 -6.01
C GLY A 114 14.41 12.53 -5.81
N GLY A 115 13.54 12.35 -4.81
CA GLY A 115 12.91 11.05 -4.51
C GLY A 115 11.53 10.86 -5.15
N VAL A 116 10.81 9.86 -4.67
CA VAL A 116 9.46 9.51 -5.15
C VAL A 116 8.49 10.70 -5.17
N PRO A 117 8.40 11.55 -4.12
CA PRO A 117 7.51 12.70 -4.16
C PRO A 117 7.82 13.70 -5.28
N ALA A 118 9.10 13.88 -5.64
CA ALA A 118 9.50 14.71 -6.77
C ALA A 118 9.03 14.12 -8.10
N VAL A 119 9.28 12.84 -8.33
CA VAL A 119 8.88 12.13 -9.55
C VAL A 119 7.36 12.11 -9.72
N LEU A 120 6.61 11.96 -8.64
CA LEU A 120 5.13 12.00 -8.65
C LEU A 120 4.56 13.43 -8.74
N GLY A 121 5.40 14.47 -8.77
CA GLY A 121 4.99 15.87 -8.85
C GLY A 121 4.27 16.38 -7.60
N VAL A 122 4.45 15.71 -6.45
CA VAL A 122 3.80 16.11 -5.19
C VAL A 122 4.40 17.41 -4.67
N SER A 123 5.65 17.69 -4.99
CA SER A 123 6.35 18.93 -4.62
C SER A 123 5.64 20.20 -5.12
N GLU A 124 4.82 20.13 -6.17
CA GLU A 124 4.14 21.27 -6.79
C GLU A 124 2.92 21.76 -5.97
N TYR A 125 2.41 20.96 -5.04
CA TYR A 125 1.18 21.29 -4.30
C TYR A 125 1.26 21.01 -2.80
N LEU A 126 2.46 21.02 -2.23
CA LEU A 126 2.70 20.71 -0.81
C LEU A 126 1.86 21.56 0.16
N ASP A 127 1.68 22.83 -0.13
CA ASP A 127 0.99 23.75 0.76
C ASP A 127 -0.54 23.79 0.54
N LYS A 128 -1.04 23.02 -0.46
CA LYS A 128 -2.47 22.87 -0.67
C LYS A 128 -3.09 21.90 0.33
N ARG A 129 -4.26 22.24 0.83
CA ARG A 129 -5.06 21.32 1.66
C ARG A 129 -5.54 20.14 0.82
N VAL A 130 -5.57 18.96 1.43
CA VAL A 130 -5.95 17.70 0.74
C VAL A 130 -7.37 17.75 0.20
N ASP A 131 -8.32 18.40 0.89
CA ASP A 131 -9.70 18.57 0.40
C ASP A 131 -9.82 19.42 -0.89
N LYS A 132 -8.75 20.12 -1.28
CA LYS A 132 -8.66 20.91 -2.54
C LYS A 132 -7.89 20.21 -3.64
N LEU A 133 -7.38 19.01 -3.40
CA LEU A 133 -6.65 18.23 -4.38
C LEU A 133 -7.61 17.42 -5.27
N SER A 134 -7.24 17.24 -6.54
CA SER A 134 -7.93 16.29 -7.42
C SER A 134 -7.73 14.83 -6.95
N GLY A 135 -8.58 13.91 -7.40
CA GLY A 135 -8.45 12.50 -7.07
C GLY A 135 -7.07 11.93 -7.44
N GLY A 136 -6.53 12.29 -8.61
CA GLY A 136 -5.19 11.87 -9.01
C GLY A 136 -4.08 12.46 -8.14
N MET A 137 -4.21 13.73 -7.69
CA MET A 137 -3.25 14.33 -6.74
C MET A 137 -3.33 13.64 -5.38
N LYS A 138 -4.53 13.33 -4.89
CA LYS A 138 -4.73 12.57 -3.64
C LYS A 138 -4.10 11.17 -3.74
N LYS A 139 -4.29 10.47 -4.86
CA LYS A 139 -3.71 9.13 -5.05
C LYS A 139 -2.17 9.18 -5.07
N ARG A 140 -1.57 10.14 -5.80
CA ARG A 140 -0.11 10.34 -5.81
C ARG A 140 0.44 10.66 -4.43
N LEU A 141 -0.22 11.53 -3.68
CA LEU A 141 0.15 11.83 -2.29
C LEU A 141 0.05 10.59 -1.40
N SER A 142 -1.01 9.79 -1.54
CA SER A 142 -1.19 8.54 -0.79
C SER A 142 -0.08 7.51 -1.08
N ILE A 143 0.36 7.41 -2.34
CA ILE A 143 1.51 6.57 -2.72
C ILE A 143 2.79 7.08 -2.04
N CYS A 144 3.05 8.40 -2.04
CA CYS A 144 4.21 8.97 -1.34
C CYS A 144 4.18 8.66 0.15
N CYS A 145 3.02 8.76 0.77
CA CYS A 145 2.82 8.41 2.18
C CYS A 145 3.14 6.94 2.45
N ALA A 146 2.63 6.03 1.63
CA ALA A 146 2.89 4.59 1.77
C ALA A 146 4.38 4.24 1.58
N LEU A 147 5.10 4.99 0.75
CA LEU A 147 6.53 4.81 0.47
C LEU A 147 7.46 5.58 1.42
N ALA A 148 6.93 6.37 2.36
CA ALA A 148 7.74 7.18 3.27
C ALA A 148 8.75 6.35 4.08
N LYS A 149 8.39 5.12 4.47
CA LYS A 149 9.26 4.17 5.18
C LYS A 149 10.14 3.32 4.26
N ASN A 150 10.07 3.54 2.94
CA ASN A 150 10.75 2.72 1.93
C ASN A 150 10.47 1.20 2.09
N PRO A 151 9.21 0.79 2.17
CA PRO A 151 8.87 -0.61 2.35
C PRO A 151 9.28 -1.42 1.10
N PRO A 152 9.81 -2.64 1.27
CA PRO A 152 10.19 -3.48 0.13
C PRO A 152 8.99 -4.06 -0.64
N VAL A 153 7.79 -3.99 -0.11
CA VAL A 153 6.53 -4.42 -0.75
C VAL A 153 5.57 -3.25 -0.81
N LEU A 154 5.04 -2.96 -1.99
CA LEU A 154 3.98 -1.99 -2.17
C LEU A 154 2.70 -2.70 -2.65
N ILE A 155 1.63 -2.54 -1.90
CA ILE A 155 0.29 -3.04 -2.23
C ILE A 155 -0.57 -1.85 -2.65
N LEU A 156 -1.19 -1.94 -3.83
CA LEU A 156 -2.05 -0.92 -4.38
C LEU A 156 -3.44 -1.50 -4.67
N ASP A 157 -4.47 -0.92 -4.07
CA ASP A 157 -5.85 -1.24 -4.40
C ASP A 157 -6.39 -0.20 -5.38
N GLU A 158 -6.81 -0.64 -6.56
CA GLU A 158 -7.29 0.19 -7.68
C GLU A 158 -6.35 1.38 -8.01
N PRO A 159 -5.09 1.12 -8.44
CA PRO A 159 -4.12 2.18 -8.69
C PRO A 159 -4.51 3.16 -9.81
N GLY A 160 -5.46 2.78 -10.68
CA GLY A 160 -5.96 3.62 -11.77
C GLY A 160 -4.85 4.14 -12.69
N ALA A 161 -5.01 5.39 -13.16
CA ALA A 161 -4.04 6.06 -14.02
C ALA A 161 -2.68 6.36 -13.35
N SER A 162 -2.52 6.07 -12.05
CA SER A 162 -1.24 6.23 -11.37
C SER A 162 -0.33 5.00 -11.50
N LEU A 163 -0.82 3.91 -12.09
CA LEU A 163 -0.06 2.66 -12.22
C LEU A 163 1.18 2.83 -13.11
N ASP A 164 1.05 3.51 -14.24
CA ASP A 164 2.17 3.74 -15.17
C ASP A 164 3.32 4.49 -14.50
N ILE A 165 2.99 5.48 -13.65
CA ILE A 165 3.97 6.26 -12.91
C ILE A 165 4.64 5.39 -11.84
N VAL A 166 3.86 4.57 -11.12
CA VAL A 166 4.41 3.67 -10.09
C VAL A 166 5.33 2.62 -10.72
N LEU A 167 4.94 2.04 -11.84
CA LEU A 167 5.77 1.07 -12.57
C LEU A 167 7.09 1.70 -13.04
N SER A 168 7.09 2.98 -13.47
CA SER A 168 8.32 3.69 -13.84
C SER A 168 9.25 3.95 -12.66
N LEU A 169 8.72 4.10 -11.44
CA LEU A 169 9.51 4.32 -10.22
C LEU A 169 10.25 3.05 -9.74
N ILE A 170 9.72 1.88 -10.07
CA ILE A 170 10.27 0.61 -9.58
C ILE A 170 11.40 0.12 -10.50
N HIS A 171 11.56 0.73 -11.67
CA HIS A 171 12.67 0.47 -12.61
C HIS A 171 13.90 1.37 -12.41
N ILE A 172 13.92 2.22 -11.38
CA ILE A 172 15.07 3.02 -10.95
C ILE A 172 15.67 2.36 -9.70
#